data_f19ea2b21564b825b98b333d688bf79f
#
_entry.id   f19ea2b21564b825b98b333d688bf79f
#
_cell.length_a   1.000
_cell.length_b   1.000
_cell.length_c   1.000
_cell.angle_alpha   90.00
_cell.angle_beta   90.00
_cell.angle_gamma   90.00
#
_symmetry.space_group_name_H-M   'P 1'
#
loop_
_entity.id
_entity.type
_entity.pdbx_description
1 polymer ?
#
loop_
_entity_poly.entity_id
_entity_poly.type
_entity_poly.pdbx_seq_one_letter_code
_entity_poly.pdbx_strand_id
1 'polypeptide(L)'
;LPTHNPPAFGATLYRDPDLVNGFCQLHRLLESPSTALQQQTAWRELMLSLLQRHAAVPDAGKPGKEHRAVTMAKELLHAQLAAPPSLEALAAAVNLSPFHFARVFRRATGMPPHAWLMQRRIAQARALLQNGCLPLEVATQLGFADQSHLSRQFKQVYGVGPGAYRSAGQSLKKSIQL
;
A
#
# COMPACT_ATOMS: atom_id res chain seq x y z
N LEU A 1 24.57 11.15 21.56
CA LEU A 1 24.01 10.15 20.63
C LEU A 1 23.05 9.28 21.41
N PRO A 2 21.79 9.11 21.01
CA PRO A 2 20.89 8.18 21.65
C PRO A 2 21.42 6.76 21.43
N THR A 3 21.75 6.06 22.51
CA THR A 3 22.11 4.65 22.50
C THR A 3 20.89 3.85 22.08
N HIS A 4 20.78 3.55 20.79
CA HIS A 4 19.77 2.61 20.30
C HIS A 4 20.21 1.21 20.71
N ASN A 5 19.57 0.70 21.76
CA ASN A 5 19.76 -0.69 22.13
C ASN A 5 19.13 -1.57 21.02
N PRO A 6 19.87 -2.49 20.40
CA PRO A 6 19.31 -3.34 19.36
C PRO A 6 18.19 -4.21 19.92
N PRO A 7 17.20 -4.60 19.10
CA PRO A 7 16.14 -5.50 19.54
C PRO A 7 16.75 -6.84 19.96
N ALA A 8 16.36 -7.32 21.15
CA ALA A 8 16.83 -8.59 21.68
C ALA A 8 15.79 -9.67 21.42
N PHE A 9 16.20 -10.81 20.87
CA PHE A 9 15.35 -11.98 20.64
C PHE A 9 15.54 -13.00 21.75
N GLY A 10 14.44 -13.52 22.31
CA GLY A 10 14.46 -14.49 23.40
C GLY A 10 14.78 -15.93 22.99
N ALA A 11 14.76 -16.27 21.69
CA ALA A 11 15.07 -17.58 21.15
C ALA A 11 15.71 -17.50 19.75
N THR A 12 16.40 -18.56 19.35
CA THR A 12 17.00 -18.71 18.02
C THR A 12 16.07 -19.38 17.01
N LEU A 13 14.99 -20.02 17.48
CA LEU A 13 14.00 -20.71 16.64
C LEU A 13 12.59 -20.39 17.12
N TYR A 14 11.76 -19.91 16.21
CA TYR A 14 10.34 -19.62 16.45
C TYR A 14 9.46 -20.45 15.52
N ARG A 15 8.37 -21.01 16.05
CA ARG A 15 7.31 -21.64 15.25
C ARG A 15 6.14 -20.67 15.18
N ASP A 16 6.10 -19.85 14.14
CA ASP A 16 5.07 -18.83 13.92
C ASP A 16 4.54 -18.95 12.49
N PRO A 17 3.37 -19.59 12.29
CA PRO A 17 2.77 -19.78 10.96
C PRO A 17 2.50 -18.48 10.22
N ASP A 18 2.18 -17.40 10.93
CA ASP A 18 1.91 -16.10 10.32
C ASP A 18 3.18 -15.47 9.75
N LEU A 19 4.32 -15.63 10.43
CA LEU A 19 5.62 -15.20 9.90
C LEU A 19 6.04 -16.01 8.68
N VAL A 20 5.81 -17.33 8.70
CA VAL A 20 6.09 -18.22 7.56
C VAL A 20 5.24 -17.77 6.35
N ASN A 21 3.94 -17.56 6.54
CA ASN A 21 3.05 -17.08 5.50
C ASN A 21 3.47 -15.71 4.98
N GLY A 22 3.85 -14.79 5.88
CA GLY A 22 4.36 -13.47 5.51
C GLY A 22 5.63 -13.54 4.66
N PHE A 23 6.54 -14.48 4.99
CA PHE A 23 7.76 -14.73 4.23
C PHE A 23 7.47 -15.26 2.83
N CYS A 24 6.54 -16.23 2.72
CA CYS A 24 6.10 -16.77 1.43
C CYS A 24 5.39 -15.71 0.56
N GLN A 25 4.63 -14.81 1.17
CA GLN A 25 3.99 -13.70 0.46
C GLN A 25 5.01 -12.69 -0.06
N LEU A 26 6.00 -12.32 0.78
CA LEU A 26 7.10 -11.46 0.37
C LEU A 26 7.89 -12.06 -0.80
N HIS A 27 8.23 -13.34 -0.71
CA HIS A 27 8.96 -14.03 -1.78
C HIS A 27 8.22 -13.99 -3.11
N ARG A 28 6.94 -14.32 -3.12
CA ARG A 28 6.08 -14.22 -4.31
C ARG A 28 5.97 -12.80 -4.85
N LEU A 29 5.96 -11.80 -3.96
CA LEU A 29 5.92 -10.38 -4.37
C LEU A 29 7.22 -9.94 -5.05
N LEU A 30 8.37 -10.44 -4.57
CA LEU A 30 9.67 -10.14 -5.17
C LEU A 30 9.86 -10.78 -6.55
N GLU A 31 9.19 -11.91 -6.81
CA GLU A 31 9.23 -12.62 -8.09
C GLU A 31 8.18 -12.07 -9.11
N SER A 32 7.28 -11.20 -8.68
CA SER A 32 6.22 -10.63 -9.52
C SER A 32 6.47 -9.15 -9.84
N PRO A 33 5.89 -8.60 -10.93
CA PRO A 33 5.94 -7.18 -11.21
C PRO A 33 5.31 -6.38 -10.05
N SER A 34 6.13 -5.67 -9.30
CA SER A 34 5.71 -4.92 -8.13
C SER A 34 6.53 -3.63 -7.98
N THR A 35 5.93 -2.60 -7.36
CA THR A 35 6.62 -1.33 -7.12
C THR A 35 7.57 -1.43 -5.92
N ALA A 36 8.60 -0.59 -5.89
CA ALA A 36 9.51 -0.48 -4.74
C ALA A 36 8.74 -0.24 -3.43
N LEU A 37 7.68 0.58 -3.46
CA LEU A 37 6.83 0.81 -2.29
C LEU A 37 6.15 -0.48 -1.81
N GLN A 38 5.64 -1.32 -2.72
CA GLN A 38 5.03 -2.60 -2.36
C GLN A 38 6.04 -3.54 -1.71
N GLN A 39 7.21 -3.72 -2.34
CA GLN A 39 8.28 -4.60 -1.84
C GLN A 39 8.77 -4.15 -0.46
N GLN A 40 9.09 -2.87 -0.33
CA GLN A 40 9.57 -2.30 0.93
C GLN A 40 8.53 -2.36 2.03
N THR A 41 7.26 -2.09 1.70
CA THR A 41 6.18 -2.20 2.69
C THR A 41 6.00 -3.63 3.17
N ALA A 42 5.96 -4.61 2.25
CA ALA A 42 5.82 -6.03 2.61
C ALA A 42 7.00 -6.53 3.47
N TRP A 43 8.23 -6.17 3.10
CA TRP A 43 9.40 -6.45 3.90
C TRP A 43 9.30 -5.85 5.32
N ARG A 44 8.94 -4.56 5.41
CA ARG A 44 8.82 -3.86 6.69
C ARG A 44 7.69 -4.40 7.56
N GLU A 45 6.57 -4.77 6.97
CA GLU A 45 5.45 -5.42 7.69
C GLU A 45 5.88 -6.76 8.29
N LEU A 46 6.60 -7.58 7.53
CA LEU A 46 7.14 -8.84 8.01
C LEU A 46 8.12 -8.64 9.17
N MET A 47 9.05 -7.69 9.03
CA MET A 47 10.02 -7.36 10.08
C MET A 47 9.33 -6.77 11.32
N LEU A 48 8.34 -5.91 11.15
CA LEU A 48 7.54 -5.38 12.27
C LEU A 48 6.80 -6.49 13.01
N SER A 49 6.19 -7.43 12.28
CA SER A 49 5.51 -8.58 12.88
C SER A 49 6.49 -9.43 13.68
N LEU A 50 7.66 -9.72 13.12
CA LEU A 50 8.73 -10.45 13.81
C LEU A 50 9.17 -9.74 15.11
N LEU A 51 9.46 -8.45 15.01
CA LEU A 51 9.94 -7.67 16.15
C LEU A 51 8.87 -7.50 17.25
N GLN A 52 7.63 -7.24 16.87
CA GLN A 52 6.52 -7.07 17.83
C GLN A 52 6.17 -8.35 18.59
N ARG A 53 6.31 -9.50 17.93
CA ARG A 53 5.95 -10.80 18.53
C ARG A 53 7.10 -11.44 19.30
N HIS A 54 8.35 -11.20 18.87
CA HIS A 54 9.50 -11.97 19.35
C HIS A 54 10.65 -11.13 19.90
N ALA A 55 10.56 -9.80 19.83
CA ALA A 55 11.58 -8.91 20.39
C ALA A 55 10.94 -7.76 21.20
N ALA A 56 11.65 -7.30 22.22
CA ALA A 56 11.29 -6.09 22.94
C ALA A 56 11.63 -4.85 22.09
N VAL A 57 10.61 -4.18 21.53
CA VAL A 57 10.77 -2.94 20.73
C VAL A 57 10.26 -1.75 21.56
N PRO A 58 11.10 -0.75 21.87
CA PRO A 58 10.64 0.45 22.58
C PRO A 58 9.59 1.22 21.77
N ASP A 59 8.48 1.60 22.43
CA ASP A 59 7.45 2.45 21.83
C ASP A 59 7.82 3.93 22.02
N ALA A 60 8.03 4.67 20.94
CA ALA A 60 8.37 6.08 21.00
C ALA A 60 7.57 6.89 19.96
N GLY A 61 6.50 7.55 20.38
CA GLY A 61 5.81 8.52 19.54
C GLY A 61 4.82 9.40 20.28
N LYS A 62 4.94 10.72 20.12
CA LYS A 62 3.97 11.69 20.66
C LYS A 62 2.77 11.79 19.73
N PRO A 63 1.51 11.60 20.22
CA PRO A 63 0.30 11.47 19.39
C PRO A 63 0.06 12.56 18.32
N GLY A 64 0.39 13.82 18.61
CA GLY A 64 0.15 14.93 17.70
C GLY A 64 1.09 14.99 16.48
N LYS A 65 2.36 14.60 16.66
CA LYS A 65 3.35 14.56 15.57
C LYS A 65 3.07 13.42 14.60
N GLU A 66 2.64 12.27 15.12
CA GLU A 66 2.29 11.09 14.31
C GLU A 66 1.08 11.35 13.41
N HIS A 67 0.05 12.01 13.91
CA HIS A 67 -1.12 12.37 13.10
C HIS A 67 -0.73 13.26 11.90
N ARG A 68 0.07 14.29 12.13
CA ARG A 68 0.59 15.18 11.06
C ARG A 68 1.44 14.41 10.05
N ALA A 69 2.29 13.50 10.51
CA ALA A 69 3.11 12.66 9.64
C ALA A 69 2.26 11.78 8.71
N VAL A 70 1.19 11.16 9.24
CA VAL A 70 0.27 10.36 8.43
C VAL A 70 -0.49 11.20 7.41
N THR A 71 -0.96 12.39 7.79
CA THR A 71 -1.64 13.32 6.87
C THR A 71 -0.73 13.71 5.72
N MET A 72 0.49 14.16 6.00
CA MET A 72 1.48 14.53 4.99
C MET A 72 1.84 13.36 4.06
N ALA A 73 2.01 12.15 4.61
CA ALA A 73 2.29 10.98 3.81
C ALA A 73 1.12 10.61 2.88
N LYS A 74 -0.12 10.76 3.32
CA LYS A 74 -1.32 10.56 2.48
C LYS A 74 -1.36 11.57 1.33
N GLU A 75 -1.02 12.82 1.57
CA GLU A 75 -0.95 13.87 0.54
C GLU A 75 0.11 13.54 -0.50
N LEU A 76 1.32 13.14 -0.07
CA LEU A 76 2.40 12.73 -0.98
C LEU A 76 2.00 11.53 -1.84
N LEU A 77 1.41 10.49 -1.23
CA LEU A 77 0.92 9.32 -1.96
C LEU A 77 -0.20 9.67 -2.94
N HIS A 78 -1.08 10.60 -2.56
CA HIS A 78 -2.17 11.04 -3.44
C HIS A 78 -1.66 11.87 -4.62
N ALA A 79 -0.67 12.73 -4.40
CA ALA A 79 -0.06 13.53 -5.46
C ALA A 79 0.74 12.68 -6.46
N GLN A 80 1.25 11.53 -6.05
CA GLN A 80 2.13 10.68 -6.84
C GLN A 80 1.57 9.25 -7.04
N LEU A 81 0.29 9.15 -7.40
CA LEU A 81 -0.38 7.85 -7.57
C LEU A 81 0.32 6.93 -8.57
N ALA A 82 0.80 7.47 -9.70
CA ALA A 82 1.44 6.67 -10.76
C ALA A 82 2.85 6.20 -10.38
N ALA A 83 3.62 7.06 -9.75
CA ALA A 83 5.02 6.81 -9.37
C ALA A 83 5.22 7.15 -7.88
N PRO A 84 4.72 6.32 -6.96
CA PRO A 84 4.77 6.63 -5.53
C PRO A 84 6.21 6.61 -5.01
N PRO A 85 6.51 7.47 -4.03
CA PRO A 85 7.79 7.42 -3.36
C PRO A 85 7.97 6.10 -2.60
N SER A 86 9.22 5.72 -2.36
CA SER A 86 9.54 4.55 -1.55
C SER A 86 9.10 4.72 -0.09
N LEU A 87 9.06 3.63 0.65
CA LEU A 87 8.73 3.69 2.08
C LEU A 87 9.75 4.52 2.86
N GLU A 88 11.03 4.39 2.50
CA GLU A 88 12.12 5.19 3.07
C GLU A 88 11.94 6.68 2.77
N ALA A 89 11.59 7.03 1.53
CA ALA A 89 11.35 8.41 1.14
C ALA A 89 10.14 9.02 1.86
N LEU A 90 9.05 8.26 2.02
CA LEU A 90 7.89 8.70 2.80
C LEU A 90 8.25 8.92 4.27
N ALA A 91 8.99 8.00 4.86
CA ALA A 91 9.41 8.09 6.26
C ALA A 91 10.35 9.28 6.49
N ALA A 92 11.32 9.49 5.58
CA ALA A 92 12.23 10.64 5.61
C ALA A 92 11.48 11.96 5.50
N ALA A 93 10.50 12.08 4.60
CA ALA A 93 9.68 13.28 4.41
C ALA A 93 8.92 13.70 5.68
N VAL A 94 8.62 12.76 6.56
CA VAL A 94 7.91 13.01 7.83
C VAL A 94 8.81 12.89 9.08
N ASN A 95 10.13 12.81 8.89
CA ASN A 95 11.13 12.69 9.96
C ASN A 95 10.89 11.50 10.91
N LEU A 96 10.52 10.35 10.34
CA LEU A 96 10.38 9.08 11.06
C LEU A 96 11.31 8.02 10.48
N SER A 97 11.66 7.01 11.29
CA SER A 97 12.28 5.80 10.73
C SER A 97 11.23 5.02 9.92
N PRO A 98 11.63 4.25 8.89
CA PRO A 98 10.69 3.47 8.07
C PRO A 98 9.82 2.52 8.89
N PHE A 99 10.36 1.89 9.93
CA PHE A 99 9.60 1.02 10.84
C PHE A 99 8.56 1.79 11.65
N HIS A 100 8.96 2.92 12.22
CA HIS A 100 8.05 3.75 13.00
C HIS A 100 6.95 4.31 12.11
N PHE A 101 7.29 4.80 10.92
CA PHE A 101 6.33 5.29 9.94
C PHE A 101 5.29 4.22 9.54
N ALA A 102 5.72 3.01 9.15
CA ALA A 102 4.80 1.94 8.75
C ALA A 102 3.82 1.59 9.88
N ARG A 103 4.29 1.49 11.13
CA ARG A 103 3.47 1.22 12.30
C ARG A 103 2.46 2.33 12.55
N VAL A 104 2.91 3.60 12.55
CA VAL A 104 2.05 4.77 12.78
C VAL A 104 1.01 4.90 11.68
N PHE A 105 1.41 4.74 10.42
CA PHE A 105 0.51 4.81 9.29
C PHE A 105 -0.58 3.73 9.36
N ARG A 106 -0.19 2.46 9.63
CA ARG A 106 -1.15 1.36 9.79
C ARG A 106 -2.09 1.57 10.98
N ARG A 107 -1.59 2.04 12.12
CA ARG A 107 -2.42 2.35 13.29
C ARG A 107 -3.46 3.44 12.98
N ALA A 108 -3.07 4.47 12.23
CA ALA A 108 -3.95 5.60 11.91
C ALA A 108 -4.92 5.34 10.76
N THR A 109 -4.60 4.42 9.83
CA THR A 109 -5.40 4.17 8.61
C THR A 109 -6.04 2.78 8.58
N GLY A 110 -5.67 1.88 9.49
CA GLY A 110 -6.09 0.48 9.50
C GLY A 110 -5.35 -0.41 8.49
N MET A 111 -4.47 0.16 7.64
CA MET A 111 -3.79 -0.58 6.59
C MET A 111 -2.40 -0.02 6.28
N PRO A 112 -1.49 -0.82 5.69
CA PRO A 112 -0.16 -0.35 5.30
C PRO A 112 -0.21 0.65 4.12
N PRO A 113 0.86 1.47 3.92
CA PRO A 113 0.88 2.52 2.89
C PRO A 113 0.56 2.04 1.48
N HIS A 114 1.09 0.89 1.04
CA HIS A 114 0.82 0.37 -0.30
C HIS A 114 -0.65 -0.05 -0.50
N ALA A 115 -1.29 -0.64 0.50
CA ALA A 115 -2.70 -1.01 0.44
C ALA A 115 -3.59 0.23 0.37
N TRP A 116 -3.25 1.27 1.14
CA TRP A 116 -3.92 2.55 1.07
C TRP A 116 -3.77 3.19 -0.32
N LEU A 117 -2.56 3.20 -0.88
CA LEU A 117 -2.31 3.67 -2.24
C LEU A 117 -3.13 2.89 -3.27
N MET A 118 -3.17 1.55 -3.16
CA MET A 118 -3.93 0.70 -4.07
C MET A 118 -5.43 1.03 -4.03
N GLN A 119 -6.00 1.25 -2.85
CA GLN A 119 -7.39 1.69 -2.74
C GLN A 119 -7.63 3.04 -3.46
N ARG A 120 -6.69 3.99 -3.35
CA ARG A 120 -6.78 5.29 -4.04
C ARG A 120 -6.69 5.14 -5.55
N ARG A 121 -5.76 4.30 -6.03
CA ARG A 121 -5.65 3.96 -7.47
C ARG A 121 -6.95 3.34 -7.99
N ILE A 122 -7.54 2.39 -7.29
CA ILE A 122 -8.78 1.75 -7.69
C ILE A 122 -9.96 2.72 -7.68
N ALA A 123 -10.06 3.61 -6.69
CA ALA A 123 -11.08 4.65 -6.68
C ALA A 123 -10.94 5.62 -7.86
N GLN A 124 -9.71 6.04 -8.19
CA GLN A 124 -9.44 6.89 -9.34
C GLN A 124 -9.69 6.16 -10.66
N ALA A 125 -9.31 4.87 -10.76
CA ALA A 125 -9.59 4.03 -11.92
C ALA A 125 -11.09 3.97 -12.22
N ARG A 126 -11.94 3.84 -11.19
CA ARG A 126 -13.39 3.88 -11.33
C ARG A 126 -13.84 5.17 -12.01
N ALA A 127 -13.37 6.33 -11.55
CA ALA A 127 -13.75 7.63 -12.11
C ALA A 127 -13.32 7.76 -13.58
N LEU A 128 -12.10 7.36 -13.92
CA LEU A 128 -11.58 7.39 -15.30
C LEU A 128 -12.37 6.46 -16.23
N LEU A 129 -12.70 5.25 -15.80
CA LEU A 129 -13.51 4.30 -16.56
C LEU A 129 -14.93 4.82 -16.79
N GLN A 130 -15.56 5.47 -15.79
CA GLN A 130 -16.86 6.13 -15.94
C GLN A 130 -16.82 7.28 -16.96
N ASN A 131 -15.68 7.95 -17.08
CA ASN A 131 -15.46 8.99 -18.09
C ASN A 131 -15.09 8.46 -19.46
N GLY A 132 -15.02 7.12 -19.62
CA GLY A 132 -14.83 6.46 -20.91
C GLY A 132 -13.39 6.08 -21.25
N CYS A 133 -12.40 6.34 -20.37
CA CYS A 133 -11.02 5.94 -20.58
C CYS A 133 -10.91 4.41 -20.77
N LEU A 134 -9.99 3.99 -21.63
CA LEU A 134 -9.73 2.56 -21.85
C LEU A 134 -8.99 1.93 -20.66
N PRO A 135 -9.26 0.66 -20.33
CA PRO A 135 -8.58 0.01 -19.19
C PRO A 135 -7.06 0.02 -19.28
N LEU A 136 -6.49 -0.07 -20.48
CA LEU A 136 -5.05 0.01 -20.69
C LEU A 136 -4.49 1.40 -20.35
N GLU A 137 -5.16 2.45 -20.82
CA GLU A 137 -4.80 3.83 -20.51
C GLU A 137 -4.85 4.10 -18.99
N VAL A 138 -5.94 3.64 -18.35
CA VAL A 138 -6.12 3.76 -16.90
C VAL A 138 -5.01 3.04 -16.13
N ALA A 139 -4.62 1.83 -16.59
CA ALA A 139 -3.53 1.08 -15.96
C ALA A 139 -2.20 1.86 -16.02
N THR A 140 -1.87 2.38 -17.19
CA THR A 140 -0.65 3.18 -17.41
C THR A 140 -0.69 4.48 -16.60
N GLN A 141 -1.79 5.23 -16.67
CA GLN A 141 -1.94 6.53 -16.01
C GLN A 141 -1.86 6.43 -14.48
N LEU A 142 -2.30 5.32 -13.90
CA LEU A 142 -2.33 5.13 -12.45
C LEU A 142 -1.17 4.28 -11.92
N GLY A 143 -0.22 3.89 -12.78
CA GLY A 143 0.98 3.16 -12.38
C GLY A 143 0.71 1.71 -11.92
N PHE A 144 -0.25 1.04 -12.57
CA PHE A 144 -0.35 -0.41 -12.49
C PHE A 144 0.74 -1.04 -13.37
N ALA A 145 1.23 -2.22 -12.98
CA ALA A 145 2.25 -2.92 -13.75
C ALA A 145 1.78 -3.22 -15.19
N ASP A 146 0.51 -3.61 -15.32
CA ASP A 146 -0.17 -3.89 -16.58
C ASP A 146 -1.71 -3.82 -16.42
N GLN A 147 -2.44 -3.98 -17.54
CA GLN A 147 -3.90 -4.02 -17.54
C GLN A 147 -4.45 -5.21 -16.74
N SER A 148 -3.74 -6.34 -16.69
CA SER A 148 -4.17 -7.53 -15.95
C SER A 148 -4.10 -7.29 -14.44
N HIS A 149 -3.08 -6.59 -13.99
CA HIS A 149 -2.95 -6.16 -12.59
C HIS A 149 -4.13 -5.24 -12.21
N LEU A 150 -4.42 -4.20 -13.00
CA LEU A 150 -5.61 -3.37 -12.79
C LEU A 150 -6.88 -4.23 -12.73
N SER A 151 -7.06 -5.16 -13.70
CA SER A 151 -8.28 -5.97 -13.81
C SER A 151 -8.51 -6.84 -12.58
N ARG A 152 -7.45 -7.48 -12.06
CA ARG A 152 -7.53 -8.28 -10.83
C ARG A 152 -7.92 -7.43 -9.62
N GLN A 153 -7.24 -6.31 -9.40
CA GLN A 153 -7.49 -5.43 -8.27
C GLN A 153 -8.88 -4.77 -8.35
N PHE A 154 -9.29 -4.34 -9.53
CA PHE A 154 -10.58 -3.72 -9.76
C PHE A 154 -11.73 -4.71 -9.54
N LYS A 155 -11.61 -5.94 -10.08
CA LYS A 155 -12.61 -7.00 -9.90
C LYS A 155 -12.74 -7.42 -8.44
N GLN A 156 -11.64 -7.44 -7.69
CA GLN A 156 -11.65 -7.75 -6.25
C GLN A 156 -12.49 -6.74 -5.45
N VAL A 157 -12.49 -5.46 -5.85
CA VAL A 157 -13.21 -4.39 -5.15
C VAL A 157 -14.66 -4.24 -5.64
N TYR A 158 -14.89 -4.31 -6.96
CA TYR A 158 -16.19 -4.00 -7.57
C TYR A 158 -16.93 -5.23 -8.11
N GLY A 159 -16.37 -6.42 -8.01
CA GLY A 159 -16.99 -7.67 -8.48
C GLY A 159 -16.95 -7.87 -9.99
N VAL A 160 -16.70 -6.82 -10.78
CA VAL A 160 -16.67 -6.84 -12.26
C VAL A 160 -15.36 -6.29 -12.79
N GLY A 161 -14.96 -6.70 -14.00
CA GLY A 161 -13.75 -6.19 -14.64
C GLY A 161 -13.91 -4.74 -15.15
N PRO A 162 -12.79 -3.99 -15.30
CA PRO A 162 -12.83 -2.58 -15.71
C PRO A 162 -13.48 -2.35 -17.08
N GLY A 163 -13.32 -3.28 -18.04
CA GLY A 163 -13.95 -3.19 -19.35
C GLY A 163 -15.48 -3.27 -19.28
N ALA A 164 -16.00 -4.24 -18.55
CA ALA A 164 -17.44 -4.41 -18.34
C ALA A 164 -18.02 -3.21 -17.57
N TYR A 165 -17.30 -2.73 -16.56
CA TYR A 165 -17.72 -1.56 -15.78
C TYR A 165 -17.83 -0.29 -16.65
N ARG A 166 -16.86 -0.06 -17.55
CA ARG A 166 -16.86 1.06 -18.50
C ARG A 166 -18.06 0.97 -19.46
N SER A 167 -18.30 -0.21 -20.06
CA SER A 167 -19.39 -0.41 -21.03
C SER A 167 -20.77 -0.16 -20.40
N ALA A 168 -20.99 -0.65 -19.19
CA ALA A 168 -22.25 -0.40 -18.45
C ALA A 168 -22.49 1.09 -18.19
N GLY A 169 -21.43 1.83 -17.81
CA GLY A 169 -21.52 3.28 -17.57
C GLY A 169 -21.84 4.08 -18.85
N GLN A 170 -21.32 3.66 -20.01
CA GLN A 170 -21.59 4.30 -21.29
C GLN A 170 -23.01 4.03 -21.78
N SER A 171 -23.54 2.83 -21.57
CA SER A 171 -24.92 2.48 -21.91
C SER A 171 -25.93 3.33 -21.14
N LEU A 172 -25.71 3.53 -19.84
CA LEU A 172 -26.54 4.39 -19.00
C LEU A 172 -26.53 5.86 -19.46
N LYS A 173 -25.37 6.40 -19.84
CA LYS A 173 -25.27 7.77 -20.34
C LYS A 173 -26.03 7.98 -21.66
N LYS A 174 -26.00 7.00 -22.57
CA LYS A 174 -26.76 7.05 -23.83
C LYS A 174 -28.28 7.02 -23.61
N SER A 175 -28.76 6.28 -22.60
CA SER A 175 -30.20 6.18 -22.30
C SER A 175 -30.77 7.42 -21.63
N ILE A 176 -29.94 8.31 -21.06
CA ILE A 176 -30.37 9.53 -20.39
C ILE A 176 -30.39 10.74 -21.37
N GLN A 177 -29.75 10.61 -22.53
CA GLN A 177 -29.67 11.67 -23.54
C GLN A 177 -30.72 11.54 -24.66
N LEU A 178 -31.62 10.59 -24.55
CA LEU A 178 -32.81 10.36 -25.41
C LEU A 178 -34.08 10.77 -24.64
#